data_b9cf5f94e896dde4b234e2cd8ef22484
#
_entry.id   b9cf5f94e896dde4b234e2cd8ef22484
#
_cell.length_a   1.000
_cell.length_b   1.000
_cell.length_c   1.000
_cell.angle_alpha   90.00
_cell.angle_beta   90.00
_cell.angle_gamma   90.00
#
_symmetry.space_group_name_H-M   'P 1'
#
loop_
_entity.id
_entity.type
_entity.pdbx_description
1 polymer ?
#
loop_
_entity_poly.entity_id
_entity_poly.type
_entity_poly.pdbx_seq_one_letter_code
_entity_poly.pdbx_strand_id
1 'polypeptide(L)'
;MNYQIELRHLYYFKVLAEELHFRKAADRLFISQPGLSRQIKQMEGIYKTVLFDRSKRSVHLTEAGKYLMQEVELLFSQLNNIQTQIEKIAEGKVTSLRLGFIGSAVQTILPQLLASLKHKQPLIDITLNELSNETQLEMLSRNELDFGFVRIDTAPPNIKSLPILTEHFALVIPKNHPLKSKRNLELTDFKDEPFILFSKAYSISYYDLVMSIFRDQDFIPNVTLRTVNALSIFNLVSQGLGVAIVPSSLKNGYNTDVDFIELEHIHQRTTLTLAWNHENRNPGIPALLEVINQLL
;
A
#
# COMPACT_ATOMS: atom_id res chain seq x y z
N MET A 1 16.94 -7.71 32.00
CA MET A 1 17.23 -6.92 30.78
C MET A 1 18.47 -6.08 31.02
N ASN A 2 19.42 -6.11 30.11
CA ASN A 2 20.63 -5.30 30.25
C ASN A 2 20.41 -3.96 29.55
N TYR A 3 20.09 -2.89 30.30
CA TYR A 3 19.79 -1.54 29.77
C TYR A 3 21.03 -0.80 29.23
N GLN A 4 22.05 -1.52 28.76
CA GLN A 4 23.27 -0.93 28.19
C GLN A 4 23.07 -0.38 26.75
N ILE A 5 21.96 -0.74 26.07
CA ILE A 5 21.59 -0.18 24.78
C ILE A 5 20.60 0.97 24.99
N GLU A 6 20.99 2.17 24.56
CA GLU A 6 20.17 3.37 24.55
C GLU A 6 19.55 3.60 23.17
N LEU A 7 18.45 4.34 23.08
CA LEU A 7 17.81 4.72 21.80
C LEU A 7 18.80 5.40 20.85
N ARG A 8 19.75 6.17 21.38
CA ARG A 8 20.80 6.81 20.59
C ARG A 8 21.67 5.80 19.86
N HIS A 9 22.01 4.68 20.47
CA HIS A 9 22.80 3.61 19.83
C HIS A 9 22.03 2.99 18.66
N LEU A 10 20.72 2.71 18.85
CA LEU A 10 19.85 2.18 17.80
C LEU A 10 19.69 3.18 16.65
N TYR A 11 19.61 4.47 16.95
CA TYR A 11 19.57 5.53 15.92
C TYR A 11 20.88 5.60 15.11
N TYR A 12 22.03 5.50 15.77
CA TYR A 12 23.32 5.47 15.10
C TYR A 12 23.48 4.23 14.22
N PHE A 13 23.03 3.08 14.72
CA PHE A 13 22.98 1.86 13.93
C PHE A 13 22.10 2.02 12.68
N LYS A 14 20.88 2.53 12.84
CA LYS A 14 19.93 2.78 11.74
C LYS A 14 20.54 3.65 10.66
N VAL A 15 21.10 4.82 11.02
CA VAL A 15 21.69 5.73 10.05
C VAL A 15 22.90 5.10 9.34
N LEU A 16 23.72 4.31 10.04
CA LEU A 16 24.81 3.60 9.39
C LEU A 16 24.33 2.49 8.46
N ALA A 17 23.24 1.82 8.80
CA ALA A 17 22.62 0.78 7.99
C ALA A 17 22.00 1.35 6.69
N GLU A 18 21.46 2.55 6.73
CA GLU A 18 20.94 3.28 5.56
C GLU A 18 22.07 3.77 4.64
N GLU A 19 23.14 4.32 5.21
CA GLU A 19 24.25 4.93 4.43
C GLU A 19 25.27 3.89 3.93
N LEU A 20 25.41 2.78 4.60
CA LEU A 20 26.44 1.74 4.38
C LEU A 20 27.88 2.32 4.25
N HIS A 21 28.09 3.49 4.88
CA HIS A 21 29.33 4.23 4.80
C HIS A 21 29.58 5.04 6.08
N PHE A 22 30.57 4.65 6.88
CA PHE A 22 30.84 5.24 8.20
C PHE A 22 31.02 6.78 8.19
N ARG A 23 31.74 7.33 7.21
CA ARG A 23 31.96 8.77 7.14
C ARG A 23 30.67 9.52 6.82
N LYS A 24 29.91 9.09 5.81
CA LYS A 24 28.63 9.70 5.46
C LYS A 24 27.63 9.63 6.62
N ALA A 25 27.54 8.45 7.27
CA ALA A 25 26.70 8.30 8.45
C ALA A 25 27.10 9.21 9.60
N ALA A 26 28.41 9.34 9.88
CA ALA A 26 28.93 10.24 10.91
C ALA A 26 28.63 11.71 10.58
N ASP A 27 28.81 12.13 9.32
CA ASP A 27 28.48 13.48 8.85
C ASP A 27 26.97 13.76 9.01
N ARG A 28 26.11 12.81 8.65
CA ARG A 28 24.62 12.90 8.83
C ARG A 28 24.20 12.96 10.30
N LEU A 29 24.95 12.32 11.18
CA LEU A 29 24.73 12.31 12.63
C LEU A 29 25.40 13.48 13.37
N PHE A 30 26.16 14.32 12.68
CA PHE A 30 26.95 15.43 13.26
C PHE A 30 27.92 14.97 14.35
N ILE A 31 28.58 13.80 14.15
CA ILE A 31 29.59 13.26 15.06
C ILE A 31 30.87 12.87 14.30
N SER A 32 31.94 12.60 15.05
CA SER A 32 33.17 12.09 14.43
C SER A 32 33.03 10.63 14.00
N GLN A 33 33.62 10.28 12.86
CA GLN A 33 33.64 8.89 12.38
C GLN A 33 34.24 7.91 13.40
N PRO A 34 35.36 8.22 14.13
CA PRO A 34 35.84 7.36 15.21
C PRO A 34 34.83 7.20 16.35
N GLY A 35 34.04 8.25 16.65
CA GLY A 35 32.96 8.21 17.63
C GLY A 35 31.89 7.23 17.24
N LEU A 36 31.36 7.32 15.99
CA LEU A 36 30.38 6.38 15.46
C LEU A 36 30.90 4.93 15.50
N SER A 37 32.15 4.71 15.02
CA SER A 37 32.76 3.38 15.01
C SER A 37 32.87 2.77 16.40
N ARG A 38 33.15 3.58 17.43
CA ARG A 38 33.19 3.12 18.84
C ARG A 38 31.80 2.71 19.33
N GLN A 39 30.76 3.50 19.03
CA GLN A 39 29.39 3.20 19.44
C GLN A 39 28.87 1.90 18.80
N ILE A 40 29.13 1.71 17.51
CA ILE A 40 28.75 0.46 16.82
C ILE A 40 29.50 -0.75 17.40
N LYS A 41 30.82 -0.64 17.64
CA LYS A 41 31.59 -1.71 18.30
C LYS A 41 31.08 -2.02 19.72
N GLN A 42 30.67 -1.02 20.47
CA GLN A 42 30.05 -1.21 21.78
C GLN A 42 28.74 -2.01 21.67
N MET A 43 27.87 -1.69 20.71
CA MET A 43 26.64 -2.46 20.45
C MET A 43 26.94 -3.91 20.06
N GLU A 44 27.89 -4.13 19.13
CA GLU A 44 28.35 -5.45 18.71
C GLU A 44 28.89 -6.27 19.91
N GLY A 45 29.61 -5.61 20.85
CA GLY A 45 30.07 -6.23 22.08
C GLY A 45 28.94 -6.61 23.04
N ILE A 46 27.91 -5.79 23.19
CA ILE A 46 26.73 -6.07 24.02
C ILE A 46 25.91 -7.21 23.43
N TYR A 47 25.67 -7.23 22.13
CA TYR A 47 24.95 -8.29 21.43
C TYR A 47 25.80 -9.55 21.21
N LYS A 48 27.12 -9.49 21.47
CA LYS A 48 28.10 -10.55 21.23
C LYS A 48 28.07 -11.09 19.80
N THR A 49 27.78 -10.22 18.85
CA THR A 49 27.73 -10.55 17.43
C THR A 49 28.10 -9.34 16.58
N VAL A 50 28.58 -9.57 15.36
CA VAL A 50 28.92 -8.55 14.40
C VAL A 50 27.66 -8.15 13.64
N LEU A 51 27.36 -6.85 13.57
CA LEU A 51 26.20 -6.30 12.88
C LEU A 51 26.53 -5.81 11.46
N PHE A 52 27.80 -5.41 11.25
CA PHE A 52 28.28 -4.95 9.95
C PHE A 52 29.50 -5.74 9.52
N ASP A 53 29.44 -6.32 8.34
CA ASP A 53 30.61 -6.85 7.65
C ASP A 53 31.41 -5.69 7.03
N ARG A 54 32.72 -5.61 7.38
CA ARG A 54 33.59 -4.49 7.03
C ARG A 54 34.73 -4.99 6.16
N SER A 55 34.63 -4.82 4.87
CA SER A 55 35.76 -4.99 3.97
C SER A 55 36.49 -3.66 3.75
N LYS A 56 37.72 -3.71 3.16
CA LYS A 56 38.45 -2.48 2.80
C LYS A 56 37.73 -1.56 1.82
N ARG A 57 36.67 -2.04 1.15
CA ARG A 57 35.97 -1.32 0.08
C ARG A 57 34.45 -1.19 0.28
N SER A 58 33.86 -1.91 1.23
CA SER A 58 32.42 -1.90 1.41
C SER A 58 32.00 -2.22 2.86
N VAL A 59 30.84 -1.72 3.25
CA VAL A 59 30.16 -2.03 4.52
C VAL A 59 28.81 -2.65 4.14
N HIS A 60 28.48 -3.79 4.73
CA HIS A 60 27.21 -4.49 4.53
C HIS A 60 26.64 -4.95 5.86
N LEU A 61 25.32 -5.08 5.95
CA LEU A 61 24.70 -5.71 7.11
C LEU A 61 24.94 -7.22 7.10
N THR A 62 25.26 -7.76 8.27
CA THR A 62 25.19 -9.21 8.53
C THR A 62 23.73 -9.65 8.63
N GLU A 63 23.44 -10.96 8.71
CA GLU A 63 22.08 -11.45 8.98
C GLU A 63 21.54 -10.91 10.32
N ALA A 64 22.39 -10.86 11.36
CA ALA A 64 22.02 -10.24 12.63
C ALA A 64 21.77 -8.73 12.49
N GLY A 65 22.55 -8.03 11.63
CA GLY A 65 22.34 -6.62 11.31
C GLY A 65 21.04 -6.37 10.56
N LYS A 66 20.69 -7.22 9.61
CA LYS A 66 19.41 -7.13 8.87
C LYS A 66 18.21 -7.32 9.81
N TYR A 67 18.26 -8.34 10.66
CA TYR A 67 17.24 -8.57 11.68
C TYR A 67 17.11 -7.35 12.61
N LEU A 68 18.23 -6.85 13.14
CA LEU A 68 18.21 -5.68 14.02
C LEU A 68 17.67 -4.44 13.30
N MET A 69 17.93 -4.25 12.00
CA MET A 69 17.39 -3.11 11.23
C MET A 69 15.87 -3.15 11.17
N GLN A 70 15.27 -4.31 10.92
CA GLN A 70 13.82 -4.48 10.92
C GLN A 70 13.21 -4.12 12.28
N GLU A 71 13.77 -4.62 13.37
CA GLU A 71 13.29 -4.34 14.73
C GLU A 71 13.45 -2.85 15.11
N VAL A 72 14.58 -2.24 14.72
CA VAL A 72 14.85 -0.82 14.97
C VAL A 72 13.89 0.09 14.19
N GLU A 73 13.56 -0.24 12.95
CA GLU A 73 12.54 0.49 12.18
C GLU A 73 11.18 0.45 12.87
N LEU A 74 10.74 -0.73 13.32
CA LEU A 74 9.49 -0.90 14.07
C LEU A 74 9.48 -0.06 15.35
N LEU A 75 10.57 -0.08 16.11
CA LEU A 75 10.71 0.69 17.35
C LEU A 75 10.61 2.20 17.11
N PHE A 76 11.34 2.73 16.12
CA PHE A 76 11.27 4.18 15.82
C PHE A 76 9.92 4.60 15.24
N SER A 77 9.29 3.75 14.43
CA SER A 77 7.91 3.97 13.98
C SER A 77 6.94 4.07 15.16
N GLN A 78 7.08 3.18 16.15
CA GLN A 78 6.25 3.20 17.36
C GLN A 78 6.48 4.46 18.21
N LEU A 79 7.73 4.93 18.34
CA LEU A 79 8.03 6.18 19.05
C LEU A 79 7.41 7.40 18.35
N ASN A 80 7.49 7.46 17.01
CA ASN A 80 6.84 8.52 16.23
C ASN A 80 5.31 8.50 16.41
N ASN A 81 4.70 7.32 16.45
CA ASN A 81 3.28 7.18 16.70
C ASN A 81 2.88 7.71 18.10
N ILE A 82 3.66 7.40 19.13
CA ILE A 82 3.45 7.92 20.48
C ILE A 82 3.50 9.45 20.47
N GLN A 83 4.50 10.03 19.86
CA GLN A 83 4.65 11.49 19.77
C GLN A 83 3.43 12.11 19.07
N THR A 84 3.05 11.60 17.90
CA THR A 84 1.88 12.08 17.15
C THR A 84 0.59 12.01 17.98
N GLN A 85 0.39 10.93 18.72
CA GLN A 85 -0.80 10.79 19.57
C GLN A 85 -0.80 11.80 20.73
N ILE A 86 0.34 12.03 21.37
CA ILE A 86 0.46 13.03 22.45
C ILE A 86 0.14 14.44 21.90
N GLU A 87 0.66 14.79 20.72
CA GLU A 87 0.39 16.08 20.06
C GLU A 87 -1.11 16.25 19.76
N LYS A 88 -1.78 15.21 19.23
CA LYS A 88 -3.22 15.23 18.95
C LYS A 88 -4.07 15.37 20.22
N ILE A 89 -3.71 14.68 21.30
CA ILE A 89 -4.37 14.82 22.60
C ILE A 89 -4.23 16.26 23.12
N ALA A 90 -3.04 16.86 22.99
CA ALA A 90 -2.81 18.25 23.37
C ALA A 90 -3.65 19.25 22.54
N GLU A 91 -3.99 18.93 21.30
CA GLU A 91 -4.91 19.68 20.44
C GLU A 91 -6.42 19.43 20.78
N GLY A 92 -6.73 18.64 21.79
CA GLY A 92 -8.10 18.28 22.17
C GLY A 92 -8.75 17.23 21.27
N LYS A 93 -7.98 16.51 20.43
CA LYS A 93 -8.44 15.39 19.60
C LYS A 93 -8.31 14.09 20.38
N VAL A 94 -9.29 13.20 20.23
CA VAL A 94 -9.29 11.90 20.93
C VAL A 94 -8.18 11.00 20.38
N THR A 95 -8.01 10.98 19.04
CA THR A 95 -6.99 10.21 18.34
C THR A 95 -6.87 10.66 16.87
N SER A 96 -5.87 10.15 16.18
CA SER A 96 -5.77 10.23 14.72
C SER A 96 -5.76 8.85 14.09
N LEU A 97 -6.38 8.71 12.92
CA LEU A 97 -6.36 7.51 12.08
C LEU A 97 -5.66 7.80 10.76
N ARG A 98 -4.70 6.97 10.39
CA ARG A 98 -3.98 7.03 9.11
C ARG A 98 -4.51 5.92 8.23
N LEU A 99 -5.21 6.29 7.17
CA LEU A 99 -5.84 5.37 6.23
C LEU A 99 -5.06 5.36 4.92
N GLY A 100 -4.61 4.19 4.52
CA GLY A 100 -4.14 3.92 3.17
C GLY A 100 -5.30 3.49 2.28
N PHE A 101 -5.24 3.84 1.00
CA PHE A 101 -6.26 3.38 0.06
C PHE A 101 -5.71 3.29 -1.37
N ILE A 102 -6.34 2.41 -2.16
CA ILE A 102 -6.21 2.39 -3.62
C ILE A 102 -7.37 3.17 -4.24
N GLY A 103 -7.18 3.75 -5.41
CA GLY A 103 -8.15 4.64 -6.04
C GLY A 103 -9.57 4.08 -6.16
N SER A 104 -9.75 2.75 -6.30
CA SER A 104 -11.09 2.14 -6.34
C SER A 104 -11.88 2.22 -5.02
N ALA A 105 -11.22 2.37 -3.87
CA ALA A 105 -11.89 2.52 -2.58
C ALA A 105 -12.65 3.85 -2.47
N VAL A 106 -12.15 4.90 -3.15
CA VAL A 106 -12.82 6.21 -3.20
C VAL A 106 -14.14 6.14 -3.96
N GLN A 107 -14.23 5.23 -4.93
CA GLN A 107 -15.44 5.07 -5.76
C GLN A 107 -16.47 4.11 -5.13
N THR A 108 -16.14 3.50 -3.99
CA THR A 108 -16.98 2.50 -3.35
C THR A 108 -17.38 2.91 -1.93
N ILE A 109 -16.55 2.58 -0.95
CA ILE A 109 -16.92 2.63 0.48
C ILE A 109 -16.33 3.84 1.22
N LEU A 110 -15.18 4.36 0.79
CA LEU A 110 -14.40 5.32 1.57
C LEU A 110 -15.16 6.63 1.87
N PRO A 111 -15.86 7.28 0.90
CA PRO A 111 -16.59 8.52 1.20
C PRO A 111 -17.70 8.33 2.24
N GLN A 112 -18.46 7.23 2.14
CA GLN A 112 -19.55 6.93 3.07
C GLN A 112 -19.02 6.59 4.47
N LEU A 113 -17.94 5.83 4.54
CA LEU A 113 -17.25 5.52 5.79
C LEU A 113 -16.77 6.80 6.49
N LEU A 114 -16.10 7.70 5.76
CA LEU A 114 -15.58 8.95 6.32
C LEU A 114 -16.69 9.87 6.79
N ALA A 115 -17.78 10.01 6.03
CA ALA A 115 -18.94 10.79 6.43
C ALA A 115 -19.58 10.24 7.72
N SER A 116 -19.76 8.91 7.78
CA SER A 116 -20.32 8.25 8.97
C SER A 116 -19.40 8.36 10.19
N LEU A 117 -18.11 8.17 9.99
CA LEU A 117 -17.12 8.29 11.07
C LEU A 117 -17.04 9.72 11.60
N LYS A 118 -17.02 10.72 10.71
CA LYS A 118 -17.02 12.13 11.11
C LYS A 118 -18.27 12.53 11.90
N HIS A 119 -19.43 11.97 11.52
CA HIS A 119 -20.68 12.21 12.25
C HIS A 119 -20.68 11.59 13.65
N LYS A 120 -20.21 10.34 13.78
CA LYS A 120 -20.24 9.60 15.06
C LYS A 120 -19.08 9.97 15.99
N GLN A 121 -17.93 10.30 15.44
CA GLN A 121 -16.66 10.52 16.15
C GLN A 121 -15.97 11.80 15.62
N PRO A 122 -16.56 13.00 15.84
CA PRO A 122 -16.08 14.24 15.22
C PRO A 122 -14.68 14.66 15.68
N LEU A 123 -14.19 14.12 16.79
CA LEU A 123 -12.87 14.41 17.37
C LEU A 123 -11.76 13.50 16.84
N ILE A 124 -12.08 12.50 16.01
CA ILE A 124 -11.06 11.69 15.34
C ILE A 124 -10.52 12.48 14.13
N ASP A 125 -9.21 12.69 14.12
CA ASP A 125 -8.51 13.24 12.98
C ASP A 125 -8.20 12.11 11.98
N ILE A 126 -8.34 12.38 10.67
CA ILE A 126 -8.14 11.36 9.63
C ILE A 126 -7.17 11.89 8.59
N THR A 127 -6.11 11.12 8.35
CA THR A 127 -5.17 11.34 7.25
C THR A 127 -5.37 10.25 6.20
N LEU A 128 -5.49 10.65 4.94
CA LEU A 128 -5.69 9.76 3.80
C LEU A 128 -4.43 9.72 2.94
N ASN A 129 -4.00 8.51 2.56
CA ASN A 129 -2.82 8.28 1.73
C ASN A 129 -3.19 7.35 0.57
N GLU A 130 -3.11 7.83 -0.66
CA GLU A 130 -3.25 6.98 -1.85
C GLU A 130 -1.93 6.25 -2.10
N LEU A 131 -1.92 4.93 -1.97
CA LEU A 131 -0.73 4.10 -1.96
C LEU A 131 -0.98 2.77 -2.69
N SER A 132 0.09 2.12 -3.17
CA SER A 132 0.01 0.76 -3.71
C SER A 132 -0.39 -0.26 -2.63
N ASN A 133 -0.87 -1.43 -3.04
CA ASN A 133 -1.19 -2.51 -2.10
C ASN A 133 0.03 -2.90 -1.26
N GLU A 134 1.17 -3.09 -1.90
CA GLU A 134 2.42 -3.50 -1.28
C GLU A 134 2.89 -2.48 -0.25
N THR A 135 2.91 -1.19 -0.62
CA THR A 135 3.28 -0.10 0.30
C THR A 135 2.34 -0.03 1.50
N GLN A 136 1.02 -0.19 1.28
CA GLN A 136 0.06 -0.22 2.38
C GLN A 136 0.34 -1.39 3.34
N LEU A 137 0.60 -2.60 2.84
CA LEU A 137 0.89 -3.76 3.68
C LEU A 137 2.18 -3.60 4.49
N GLU A 138 3.22 -3.03 3.89
CA GLU A 138 4.47 -2.70 4.59
C GLU A 138 4.22 -1.68 5.70
N MET A 139 3.52 -0.58 5.40
CA MET A 139 3.21 0.46 6.37
C MET A 139 2.27 -0.02 7.48
N LEU A 140 1.29 -0.88 7.18
CA LEU A 140 0.45 -1.54 8.17
C LEU A 140 1.29 -2.43 9.11
N SER A 141 2.20 -3.23 8.56
CA SER A 141 3.09 -4.09 9.36
C SER A 141 3.99 -3.30 10.31
N ARG A 142 4.36 -2.08 9.94
CA ARG A 142 5.18 -1.16 10.76
C ARG A 142 4.34 -0.21 11.63
N ASN A 143 3.01 -0.37 11.65
CA ASN A 143 2.08 0.57 12.30
C ASN A 143 2.24 2.03 11.86
N GLU A 144 2.68 2.26 10.61
CA GLU A 144 2.73 3.57 9.96
C GLU A 144 1.39 3.96 9.32
N LEU A 145 0.54 2.96 9.03
CA LEU A 145 -0.89 3.07 8.76
C LEU A 145 -1.68 2.34 9.84
N ASP A 146 -2.90 2.78 10.08
CA ASP A 146 -3.83 2.13 10.98
C ASP A 146 -4.79 1.21 10.23
N PHE A 147 -5.21 1.62 9.02
CA PHE A 147 -6.00 0.82 8.09
C PHE A 147 -5.51 0.99 6.65
N GLY A 148 -5.74 -0.02 5.83
CA GLY A 148 -5.50 0.00 4.40
C GLY A 148 -6.70 -0.57 3.63
N PHE A 149 -7.10 0.11 2.56
CA PHE A 149 -8.03 -0.45 1.57
C PHE A 149 -7.23 -1.01 0.41
N VAL A 150 -7.19 -2.33 0.33
CA VAL A 150 -6.30 -3.08 -0.57
C VAL A 150 -7.07 -4.12 -1.39
N ARG A 151 -6.45 -4.59 -2.49
CA ARG A 151 -6.88 -5.78 -3.23
C ARG A 151 -5.77 -6.79 -3.19
N ILE A 152 -5.92 -7.79 -2.34
CA ILE A 152 -4.94 -8.84 -2.07
C ILE A 152 -5.63 -10.19 -1.95
N ASP A 153 -4.95 -11.25 -2.37
CA ASP A 153 -5.45 -12.62 -2.25
C ASP A 153 -5.18 -13.19 -0.85
N THR A 154 -4.03 -12.84 -0.27
CA THR A 154 -3.62 -13.34 1.05
C THR A 154 -2.99 -12.22 1.86
N ALA A 155 -3.46 -12.04 3.09
CA ALA A 155 -2.88 -11.08 4.03
C ALA A 155 -1.65 -11.69 4.75
N PRO A 156 -0.62 -10.89 5.07
CA PRO A 156 0.47 -11.31 5.94
C PRO A 156 -0.04 -11.76 7.33
N PRO A 157 0.70 -12.61 8.07
CA PRO A 157 0.24 -13.20 9.34
C PRO A 157 -0.18 -12.20 10.41
N ASN A 158 0.47 -11.01 10.45
CA ASN A 158 0.17 -9.94 11.41
C ASN A 158 -0.95 -9.01 10.94
N ILE A 159 -1.48 -9.18 9.74
CA ILE A 159 -2.53 -8.34 9.16
C ILE A 159 -3.86 -9.07 9.19
N LYS A 160 -4.84 -8.49 9.89
CA LYS A 160 -6.24 -8.87 9.78
C LYS A 160 -6.87 -8.22 8.57
N SER A 161 -7.85 -8.89 7.99
CA SER A 161 -8.56 -8.41 6.80
C SER A 161 -10.06 -8.64 6.92
N LEU A 162 -10.84 -7.69 6.39
CA LEU A 162 -12.29 -7.75 6.29
C LEU A 162 -12.67 -7.49 4.82
N PRO A 163 -13.25 -8.46 4.10
CA PRO A 163 -13.75 -8.23 2.75
C PRO A 163 -14.86 -7.18 2.74
N ILE A 164 -14.76 -6.19 1.84
CA ILE A 164 -15.72 -5.08 1.72
C ILE A 164 -16.60 -5.28 0.48
N LEU A 165 -15.99 -5.57 -0.66
CA LEU A 165 -16.69 -5.72 -1.92
C LEU A 165 -15.97 -6.73 -2.80
N THR A 166 -16.66 -7.81 -3.16
CA THR A 166 -16.20 -8.75 -4.20
C THR A 166 -16.95 -8.47 -5.48
N GLU A 167 -16.23 -8.26 -6.57
CA GLU A 167 -16.80 -7.83 -7.83
C GLU A 167 -16.14 -8.51 -9.04
N HIS A 168 -16.83 -8.48 -10.16
CA HIS A 168 -16.30 -8.88 -11.46
C HIS A 168 -15.56 -7.72 -12.14
N PHE A 169 -15.08 -7.96 -13.35
CA PHE A 169 -14.39 -6.98 -14.16
C PHE A 169 -15.32 -6.42 -15.24
N ALA A 170 -14.97 -5.23 -15.73
CA ALA A 170 -15.58 -4.62 -16.91
C ALA A 170 -14.48 -4.26 -17.91
N LEU A 171 -14.79 -4.41 -19.19
CA LEU A 171 -14.00 -3.88 -20.29
C LEU A 171 -14.41 -2.43 -20.53
N VAL A 172 -13.43 -1.53 -20.62
CA VAL A 172 -13.63 -0.10 -20.88
C VAL A 172 -13.23 0.19 -22.32
N ILE A 173 -14.15 0.81 -23.08
CA ILE A 173 -13.97 1.15 -24.48
C ILE A 173 -14.33 2.62 -24.74
N PRO A 174 -13.81 3.25 -25.81
CA PRO A 174 -14.28 4.56 -26.25
C PRO A 174 -15.78 4.52 -26.58
N LYS A 175 -16.53 5.61 -26.30
CA LYS A 175 -17.98 5.70 -26.61
C LYS A 175 -18.32 5.38 -28.06
N ASN A 176 -17.44 5.72 -28.99
CA ASN A 176 -17.63 5.55 -30.43
C ASN A 176 -16.88 4.33 -30.97
N HIS A 177 -16.62 3.32 -30.14
CA HIS A 177 -15.88 2.12 -30.58
C HIS A 177 -16.66 1.34 -31.65
N PRO A 178 -16.05 0.93 -32.77
CA PRO A 178 -16.76 0.24 -33.88
C PRO A 178 -17.46 -1.04 -33.44
N LEU A 179 -16.87 -1.81 -32.54
CA LEU A 179 -17.43 -3.06 -32.05
C LEU A 179 -18.67 -2.89 -31.20
N LYS A 180 -19.01 -1.68 -30.73
CA LYS A 180 -20.19 -1.41 -29.90
C LYS A 180 -21.52 -1.83 -30.56
N SER A 181 -21.57 -1.84 -31.87
CA SER A 181 -22.77 -2.27 -32.64
C SER A 181 -22.95 -3.80 -32.69
N LYS A 182 -21.93 -4.58 -32.29
CA LYS A 182 -21.98 -6.04 -32.29
C LYS A 182 -22.91 -6.54 -31.19
N ARG A 183 -23.83 -7.45 -31.50
CA ARG A 183 -24.61 -8.21 -30.51
C ARG A 183 -23.69 -9.22 -29.82
N ASN A 184 -23.80 -9.35 -28.51
CA ASN A 184 -23.01 -10.28 -27.69
C ASN A 184 -21.49 -10.05 -27.87
N LEU A 185 -21.02 -8.89 -27.35
CA LEU A 185 -19.61 -8.58 -27.28
C LEU A 185 -18.91 -9.50 -26.28
N GLU A 186 -17.80 -10.09 -26.70
CA GLU A 186 -16.92 -10.91 -25.91
C GLU A 186 -15.54 -10.28 -25.84
N LEU A 187 -14.75 -10.61 -24.80
CA LEU A 187 -13.40 -10.07 -24.64
C LEU A 187 -12.51 -10.44 -25.83
N THR A 188 -12.71 -11.62 -26.42
CA THR A 188 -11.98 -12.10 -27.62
C THR A 188 -12.15 -11.24 -28.86
N ASP A 189 -13.23 -10.46 -28.96
CA ASP A 189 -13.43 -9.51 -30.07
C ASP A 189 -12.41 -8.38 -30.07
N PHE A 190 -11.78 -8.13 -28.91
CA PHE A 190 -10.80 -7.05 -28.69
C PHE A 190 -9.36 -7.55 -28.72
N LYS A 191 -9.09 -8.79 -29.16
CA LYS A 191 -7.75 -9.40 -29.13
C LYS A 191 -6.69 -8.63 -29.92
N ASP A 192 -7.12 -7.92 -30.99
CA ASP A 192 -6.24 -7.14 -31.86
C ASP A 192 -6.14 -5.66 -31.43
N GLU A 193 -6.90 -5.26 -30.38
CA GLU A 193 -6.88 -3.89 -29.85
C GLU A 193 -5.68 -3.66 -28.92
N PRO A 194 -5.15 -2.43 -28.85
CA PRO A 194 -4.18 -2.07 -27.84
C PRO A 194 -4.83 -2.03 -26.46
N PHE A 195 -4.18 -2.61 -25.45
CA PHE A 195 -4.65 -2.60 -24.05
C PHE A 195 -3.89 -1.59 -23.21
N ILE A 196 -4.63 -0.92 -22.32
CA ILE A 196 -4.14 -0.04 -21.27
C ILE A 196 -4.44 -0.73 -19.94
N LEU A 197 -3.42 -1.10 -19.18
CA LEU A 197 -3.59 -1.82 -17.91
C LEU A 197 -2.99 -1.07 -16.73
N PHE A 198 -3.41 -1.44 -15.53
CA PHE A 198 -2.71 -1.03 -14.32
C PHE A 198 -1.28 -1.58 -14.31
N SER A 199 -0.36 -0.79 -13.81
CA SER A 199 1.05 -1.17 -13.72
C SER A 199 1.26 -2.35 -12.77
N LYS A 200 2.05 -3.34 -13.19
CA LYS A 200 2.48 -4.45 -12.33
C LYS A 200 3.23 -3.95 -11.08
N ALA A 201 3.98 -2.86 -11.19
CA ALA A 201 4.70 -2.27 -10.06
C ALA A 201 3.75 -1.64 -9.01
N TYR A 202 2.49 -1.37 -9.35
CA TYR A 202 1.49 -0.86 -8.41
C TYR A 202 0.79 -1.98 -7.62
N SER A 203 0.55 -3.13 -8.26
CA SER A 203 0.06 -4.35 -7.62
C SER A 203 0.37 -5.57 -8.48
N ILE A 204 1.24 -6.44 -7.98
CA ILE A 204 1.65 -7.66 -8.69
C ILE A 204 0.47 -8.64 -8.78
N SER A 205 -0.20 -8.92 -7.66
CA SER A 205 -1.30 -9.89 -7.60
C SER A 205 -2.48 -9.47 -8.47
N TYR A 206 -2.87 -8.18 -8.44
CA TYR A 206 -3.93 -7.66 -9.30
C TYR A 206 -3.57 -7.75 -10.79
N TYR A 207 -2.34 -7.39 -11.17
CA TYR A 207 -1.87 -7.50 -12.55
C TYR A 207 -1.93 -8.95 -13.03
N ASP A 208 -1.42 -9.89 -12.24
CA ASP A 208 -1.39 -11.32 -12.58
C ASP A 208 -2.83 -11.90 -12.65
N LEU A 209 -3.76 -11.41 -11.82
CA LEU A 209 -5.19 -11.74 -11.91
C LEU A 209 -5.81 -11.25 -13.23
N VAL A 210 -5.56 -10.00 -13.64
CA VAL A 210 -6.02 -9.48 -14.94
C VAL A 210 -5.42 -10.26 -16.09
N MET A 211 -4.13 -10.60 -16.05
CA MET A 211 -3.47 -11.41 -17.07
C MET A 211 -4.04 -12.84 -17.14
N SER A 212 -4.58 -13.38 -16.03
CA SER A 212 -5.26 -14.68 -16.06
C SER A 212 -6.55 -14.63 -16.87
N ILE A 213 -7.28 -13.51 -16.88
CA ILE A 213 -8.49 -13.33 -17.71
C ILE A 213 -8.15 -13.54 -19.20
N PHE A 214 -7.10 -12.92 -19.69
CA PHE A 214 -6.66 -13.08 -21.09
C PHE A 214 -6.21 -14.51 -21.40
N ARG A 215 -5.51 -15.13 -20.44
CA ARG A 215 -5.03 -16.52 -20.60
C ARG A 215 -6.19 -17.50 -20.74
N ASP A 216 -7.26 -17.31 -19.97
CA ASP A 216 -8.45 -18.17 -20.04
C ASP A 216 -9.30 -17.92 -21.30
N GLN A 217 -9.05 -16.83 -21.99
CA GLN A 217 -9.63 -16.50 -23.30
C GLN A 217 -8.69 -16.84 -24.47
N ASP A 218 -7.60 -17.58 -24.21
CA ASP A 218 -6.63 -18.08 -25.18
C ASP A 218 -5.95 -16.99 -26.04
N PHE A 219 -5.72 -15.78 -25.50
CA PHE A 219 -4.92 -14.78 -26.19
C PHE A 219 -4.02 -13.95 -25.26
N ILE A 220 -2.97 -13.38 -25.86
CA ILE A 220 -2.03 -12.47 -25.17
C ILE A 220 -2.39 -11.05 -25.57
N PRO A 221 -2.72 -10.16 -24.60
CA PRO A 221 -3.07 -8.78 -24.92
C PRO A 221 -1.86 -7.98 -25.41
N ASN A 222 -2.07 -7.11 -26.39
CA ASN A 222 -1.08 -6.11 -26.80
C ASN A 222 -1.10 -4.95 -25.82
N VAL A 223 -0.34 -5.03 -24.71
CA VAL A 223 -0.30 -4.00 -23.67
C VAL A 223 0.63 -2.86 -24.09
N THR A 224 0.06 -1.78 -24.59
CA THR A 224 0.80 -0.60 -25.08
C THR A 224 1.09 0.43 -24.01
N LEU A 225 0.19 0.60 -23.03
CA LEU A 225 0.31 1.60 -21.97
C LEU A 225 0.04 0.99 -20.59
N ARG A 226 0.71 1.54 -19.57
CA ARG A 226 0.52 1.17 -18.16
C ARG A 226 0.43 2.41 -17.31
N THR A 227 -0.50 2.43 -16.35
CA THR A 227 -0.69 3.54 -15.40
C THR A 227 -1.07 3.00 -14.02
N VAL A 228 -1.10 3.86 -13.02
CA VAL A 228 -1.46 3.50 -11.63
C VAL A 228 -2.83 4.04 -11.22
N ASN A 229 -3.45 4.87 -12.07
CA ASN A 229 -4.68 5.58 -11.74
C ASN A 229 -5.80 5.29 -12.75
N ALA A 230 -7.00 4.98 -12.27
CA ALA A 230 -8.15 4.66 -13.11
C ALA A 230 -8.60 5.82 -14.00
N LEU A 231 -8.57 7.06 -13.49
CA LEU A 231 -8.92 8.24 -14.29
C LEU A 231 -7.98 8.42 -15.48
N SER A 232 -6.70 8.15 -15.30
CA SER A 232 -5.73 8.14 -16.40
C SER A 232 -6.08 7.08 -17.45
N ILE A 233 -6.48 5.87 -17.03
CA ILE A 233 -6.96 4.83 -17.97
C ILE A 233 -8.14 5.37 -18.77
N PHE A 234 -9.16 5.90 -18.12
CA PHE A 234 -10.38 6.35 -18.80
C PHE A 234 -10.12 7.51 -19.76
N ASN A 235 -9.27 8.46 -19.38
CA ASN A 235 -8.86 9.54 -20.26
C ASN A 235 -8.12 9.04 -21.51
N LEU A 236 -7.21 8.07 -21.35
CA LEU A 236 -6.48 7.49 -22.48
C LEU A 236 -7.42 6.66 -23.39
N VAL A 237 -8.34 5.88 -22.79
CA VAL A 237 -9.35 5.13 -23.54
C VAL A 237 -10.27 6.09 -24.31
N SER A 238 -10.75 7.18 -23.70
CA SER A 238 -11.62 8.17 -24.35
C SER A 238 -10.99 8.81 -25.59
N GLN A 239 -9.65 8.91 -25.62
CA GLN A 239 -8.88 9.39 -26.78
C GLN A 239 -8.59 8.31 -27.83
N GLY A 240 -9.13 7.09 -27.67
CA GLY A 240 -8.93 6.00 -28.61
C GLY A 240 -7.52 5.36 -28.58
N LEU A 241 -6.77 5.51 -27.49
CA LEU A 241 -5.44 4.95 -27.34
C LEU A 241 -5.43 3.46 -26.97
N GLY A 242 -6.60 2.87 -26.81
CA GLY A 242 -6.79 1.46 -26.52
C GLY A 242 -8.03 1.20 -25.67
N VAL A 243 -8.15 -0.04 -25.22
CA VAL A 243 -9.20 -0.54 -24.32
C VAL A 243 -8.60 -0.99 -22.99
N ALA A 244 -9.40 -1.15 -21.95
CA ALA A 244 -8.88 -1.53 -20.64
C ALA A 244 -9.79 -2.52 -19.91
N ILE A 245 -9.22 -3.33 -18.99
CA ILE A 245 -9.98 -4.14 -18.04
C ILE A 245 -9.80 -3.54 -16.64
N VAL A 246 -10.93 -3.29 -15.97
CA VAL A 246 -10.96 -2.67 -14.64
C VAL A 246 -12.02 -3.34 -13.74
N PRO A 247 -11.97 -3.18 -12.41
CA PRO A 247 -13.08 -3.58 -11.54
C PRO A 247 -14.37 -2.87 -11.91
N SER A 248 -15.50 -3.58 -11.88
CA SER A 248 -16.80 -3.08 -12.34
C SER A 248 -17.30 -1.86 -11.56
N SER A 249 -16.94 -1.74 -10.27
CA SER A 249 -17.33 -0.60 -9.42
C SER A 249 -16.81 0.74 -9.93
N LEU A 250 -15.73 0.75 -10.71
CA LEU A 250 -15.13 1.97 -11.23
C LEU A 250 -16.02 2.72 -12.25
N LYS A 251 -17.07 2.06 -12.78
CA LYS A 251 -18.06 2.73 -13.64
C LYS A 251 -18.86 3.81 -12.93
N ASN A 252 -19.00 3.71 -11.61
CA ASN A 252 -19.91 4.56 -10.84
C ASN A 252 -19.29 5.88 -10.35
N GLY A 253 -17.98 6.08 -10.51
CA GLY A 253 -17.29 7.19 -9.86
C GLY A 253 -16.74 8.27 -10.76
N TYR A 254 -16.78 8.08 -12.07
CA TYR A 254 -16.15 8.98 -13.02
C TYR A 254 -17.13 9.40 -14.13
N ASN A 255 -17.26 10.70 -14.34
CA ASN A 255 -17.96 11.21 -15.51
C ASN A 255 -16.97 11.31 -16.68
N THR A 256 -16.78 10.21 -17.40
CA THR A 256 -15.82 10.09 -18.52
C THR A 256 -16.50 9.64 -19.80
N ASP A 257 -15.89 10.00 -20.94
CA ASP A 257 -16.41 9.64 -22.27
C ASP A 257 -15.99 8.22 -22.69
N VAL A 258 -16.32 7.24 -21.84
CA VAL A 258 -16.07 5.82 -22.10
C VAL A 258 -17.34 5.00 -21.83
N ASP A 259 -17.41 3.81 -22.40
CA ASP A 259 -18.45 2.82 -22.10
C ASP A 259 -17.83 1.63 -21.35
N PHE A 260 -18.64 0.98 -20.51
CA PHE A 260 -18.28 -0.20 -19.75
C PHE A 260 -19.10 -1.40 -20.23
N ILE A 261 -18.39 -2.49 -20.53
CA ILE A 261 -18.99 -3.78 -20.90
C ILE A 261 -18.68 -4.74 -19.75
N GLU A 262 -19.71 -5.18 -19.05
CA GLU A 262 -19.56 -6.08 -17.91
C GLU A 262 -19.10 -7.47 -18.36
N LEU A 263 -18.05 -7.99 -17.74
CA LEU A 263 -17.52 -9.33 -18.01
C LEU A 263 -18.01 -10.33 -16.96
N GLU A 264 -19.34 -10.44 -16.80
CA GLU A 264 -19.97 -11.28 -15.76
C GLU A 264 -19.68 -12.78 -15.95
N HIS A 265 -19.48 -13.22 -17.19
CA HIS A 265 -19.27 -14.61 -17.58
C HIS A 265 -17.86 -15.14 -17.25
N ILE A 266 -16.88 -14.27 -16.98
CA ILE A 266 -15.56 -14.72 -16.51
C ILE A 266 -15.64 -15.11 -15.03
N HIS A 267 -14.80 -16.05 -14.61
CA HIS A 267 -14.81 -16.52 -13.21
C HIS A 267 -13.95 -15.67 -12.26
N GLN A 268 -13.00 -14.91 -12.81
CA GLN A 268 -12.16 -14.04 -12.00
C GLN A 268 -12.98 -13.00 -11.24
N ARG A 269 -12.64 -12.85 -9.96
CA ARG A 269 -13.22 -11.85 -9.07
C ARG A 269 -12.08 -11.11 -8.38
N THR A 270 -12.32 -9.86 -8.05
CA THR A 270 -11.40 -9.06 -7.25
C THR A 270 -12.12 -8.54 -6.02
N THR A 271 -11.47 -8.59 -4.88
CA THR A 271 -12.07 -8.18 -3.60
C THR A 271 -11.35 -6.94 -3.07
N LEU A 272 -12.12 -5.87 -2.86
CA LEU A 272 -11.66 -4.76 -2.03
C LEU A 272 -11.77 -5.17 -0.58
N THR A 273 -10.70 -5.04 0.16
CA THR A 273 -10.55 -5.52 1.53
C THR A 273 -10.05 -4.39 2.43
N LEU A 274 -10.64 -4.23 3.60
CA LEU A 274 -10.07 -3.43 4.69
C LEU A 274 -9.06 -4.29 5.44
N ALA A 275 -7.84 -3.78 5.60
CA ALA A 275 -6.74 -4.45 6.27
C ALA A 275 -6.19 -3.60 7.43
N TRP A 276 -5.76 -4.25 8.52
CA TRP A 276 -5.12 -3.58 9.66
C TRP A 276 -4.20 -4.55 10.41
N ASN A 277 -3.18 -4.01 11.07
CA ASN A 277 -2.32 -4.81 11.94
C ASN A 277 -3.08 -5.14 13.24
N HIS A 278 -3.19 -6.42 13.60
CA HIS A 278 -3.92 -6.85 14.79
C HIS A 278 -3.25 -6.43 16.12
N GLU A 279 -1.97 -6.09 16.07
CA GLU A 279 -1.20 -5.60 17.23
C GLU A 279 -1.24 -4.07 17.36
N ASN A 280 -1.81 -3.36 16.39
CA ASN A 280 -1.94 -1.91 16.45
C ASN A 280 -2.91 -1.51 17.58
N ARG A 281 -2.42 -0.67 18.49
CA ARG A 281 -3.15 -0.22 19.70
C ARG A 281 -3.75 1.18 19.54
N ASN A 282 -3.89 1.69 18.32
CA ASN A 282 -4.52 2.98 18.10
C ASN A 282 -5.97 2.96 18.64
N PRO A 283 -6.34 3.86 19.59
CA PRO A 283 -7.67 3.87 20.20
C PRO A 283 -8.81 4.17 19.21
N GLY A 284 -8.53 4.67 18.02
CA GLY A 284 -9.53 4.90 16.97
C GLY A 284 -9.93 3.63 16.19
N ILE A 285 -9.15 2.53 16.29
CA ILE A 285 -9.44 1.29 15.56
C ILE A 285 -10.82 0.72 15.85
N PRO A 286 -11.25 0.54 17.12
CA PRO A 286 -12.58 0.03 17.42
C PRO A 286 -13.71 0.89 16.84
N ALA A 287 -13.57 2.21 16.87
CA ALA A 287 -14.57 3.14 16.36
C ALA A 287 -14.75 3.01 14.83
N LEU A 288 -13.66 2.88 14.07
CA LEU A 288 -13.75 2.68 12.62
C LEU A 288 -14.34 1.30 12.29
N LEU A 289 -13.93 0.25 12.99
CA LEU A 289 -14.47 -1.11 12.77
C LEU A 289 -15.97 -1.19 13.10
N GLU A 290 -16.44 -0.47 14.12
CA GLU A 290 -17.88 -0.38 14.41
C GLU A 290 -18.62 0.30 13.26
N VAL A 291 -18.11 1.43 12.76
CA VAL A 291 -18.75 2.15 11.66
C VAL A 291 -18.79 1.31 10.38
N ILE A 292 -17.70 0.65 10.02
CA ILE A 292 -17.68 -0.12 8.77
C ILE A 292 -18.59 -1.35 8.85
N ASN A 293 -18.67 -2.03 9.99
CA ASN A 293 -19.60 -3.15 10.19
C ASN A 293 -21.09 -2.75 10.10
N GLN A 294 -21.41 -1.47 10.22
CA GLN A 294 -22.77 -0.96 10.05
C GLN A 294 -23.06 -0.54 8.59
N LEU A 295 -22.04 -0.41 7.79
CA LEU A 295 -22.15 -0.05 6.36
C LEU A 295 -22.18 -1.28 5.44
N LEU A 296 -21.70 -2.42 5.93
CA LEU A 296 -21.75 -3.74 5.25
C LEU A 296 -23.05 -4.47 5.55
#